data_026144f837c876720f730670619821bf
#
_entry.id   026144f837c876720f730670619821bf
#
_cell.length_a   1.000
_cell.length_b   1.000
_cell.length_c   1.000
_cell.angle_alpha   90.00
_cell.angle_beta   90.00
_cell.angle_gamma   90.00
#
_symmetry.space_group_name_H-M   'P 1'
#
loop_
_entity.id
_entity.type
_entity.pdbx_description
1 polymer ?
#
loop_
_entity_poly.entity_id
_entity_poly.type
_entity_poly.pdbx_seq_one_letter_code
_entity_poly.pdbx_strand_id
1 'polypeptide(L)'
;NVEELKKAEGKAFIIATDTAVKTLLKHDIHYDIIVSIDVKKRLSHLEDERCHTSPMFVGVTSRNEFLEQNTGRKIWIITSGFMSKIYSKYGLKYPNWVQGGSVATDAFNIAKHLKSKRVIFVGQDLAYMGKQSHAGRGEVKKFVGKEIYTEDIYGGQVRTREDWRTFLYWFKTMIAELHGEMDVIDATEGGAKIEGSRIMTLNEAIDEYCTGNFDFKEILDSLKPTF
;
A
#
# COMPACT_ATOMS: atom_id res chain seq x y z
N ASN A 1 1.18 -13.14 -12.27
CA ASN A 1 1.60 -11.73 -12.40
C ASN A 1 2.62 -11.26 -11.38
N VAL A 2 2.69 -11.82 -10.13
CA VAL A 2 3.66 -11.34 -9.14
C VAL A 2 5.10 -11.40 -9.65
N GLU A 3 5.46 -12.40 -10.45
CA GLU A 3 6.78 -12.53 -11.06
C GLU A 3 7.11 -11.38 -12.05
N GLU A 4 6.10 -10.79 -12.67
CA GLU A 4 6.28 -9.69 -13.61
C GLU A 4 6.74 -8.42 -12.90
N LEU A 5 6.41 -8.28 -11.60
CA LEU A 5 6.82 -7.14 -10.80
C LEU A 5 8.35 -6.99 -10.69
N LYS A 6 9.12 -8.08 -10.89
CA LYS A 6 10.58 -8.01 -10.98
C LYS A 6 11.07 -7.07 -12.08
N LYS A 7 10.32 -6.92 -13.16
CA LYS A 7 10.68 -6.02 -14.27
C LYS A 7 10.61 -4.53 -13.88
N ALA A 8 9.90 -4.21 -12.79
CA ALA A 8 9.77 -2.85 -12.27
C ALA A 8 10.88 -2.47 -11.28
N GLU A 9 11.68 -3.45 -10.81
CA GLU A 9 12.78 -3.20 -9.87
C GLU A 9 13.78 -2.18 -10.44
N GLY A 10 14.13 -1.17 -9.62
CA GLY A 10 14.99 -0.06 -10.03
C GLY A 10 14.38 0.89 -11.07
N LYS A 11 13.15 0.67 -11.53
CA LYS A 11 12.44 1.50 -12.51
C LYS A 11 11.21 2.18 -11.94
N ALA A 12 10.64 1.63 -10.88
CA ALA A 12 9.55 2.20 -10.11
C ALA A 12 9.86 2.12 -8.62
N PHE A 13 9.39 3.08 -7.84
CA PHE A 13 9.48 3.05 -6.38
C PHE A 13 8.45 2.08 -5.83
N ILE A 14 8.90 0.93 -5.34
CA ILE A 14 8.03 -0.16 -4.88
C ILE A 14 7.71 0.00 -3.40
N ILE A 15 6.49 0.41 -3.10
CA ILE A 15 5.96 0.54 -1.74
C ILE A 15 5.23 -0.76 -1.39
N ALA A 16 5.78 -1.54 -0.48
CA ALA A 16 5.19 -2.79 -0.02
C ALA A 16 4.33 -2.55 1.24
N THR A 17 3.08 -2.95 1.21
CA THR A 17 2.31 -3.10 2.45
C THR A 17 2.86 -4.28 3.26
N ASP A 18 2.80 -4.21 4.57
CA ASP A 18 3.32 -5.25 5.46
C ASP A 18 2.80 -6.67 5.15
N THR A 19 1.55 -6.79 4.69
CA THR A 19 0.97 -8.08 4.26
C THR A 19 1.53 -8.59 2.95
N ALA A 20 1.97 -7.72 2.05
CA ALA A 20 2.53 -8.08 0.75
C ALA A 20 3.98 -8.56 0.87
N VAL A 21 4.73 -8.07 1.86
CA VAL A 21 6.18 -8.33 2.02
C VAL A 21 6.49 -9.82 1.96
N LYS A 22 5.73 -10.66 2.69
CA LYS A 22 5.96 -12.12 2.69
C LYS A 22 5.84 -12.73 1.30
N THR A 23 4.91 -12.25 0.49
CA THR A 23 4.74 -12.72 -0.89
C THR A 23 5.88 -12.25 -1.77
N LEU A 24 6.29 -10.99 -1.66
CA LEU A 24 7.42 -10.44 -2.43
C LEU A 24 8.71 -11.19 -2.12
N LEU A 25 9.01 -11.42 -0.84
CA LEU A 25 10.20 -12.15 -0.41
C LEU A 25 10.19 -13.63 -0.88
N LYS A 26 9.02 -14.28 -0.90
CA LYS A 26 8.88 -15.65 -1.41
C LYS A 26 9.23 -15.76 -2.89
N HIS A 27 8.94 -14.72 -3.67
CA HIS A 27 9.21 -14.65 -5.10
C HIS A 27 10.52 -13.93 -5.41
N ASP A 28 11.30 -13.59 -4.38
CA ASP A 28 12.57 -12.87 -4.51
C ASP A 28 12.41 -11.56 -5.32
N ILE A 29 11.39 -10.78 -4.94
CA ILE A 29 11.07 -9.48 -5.53
C ILE A 29 11.52 -8.39 -4.57
N HIS A 30 12.32 -7.46 -5.07
CA HIS A 30 12.78 -6.30 -4.33
C HIS A 30 11.62 -5.31 -4.09
N TYR A 31 11.66 -4.62 -2.94
CA TYR A 31 10.83 -3.48 -2.62
C TYR A 31 11.71 -2.39 -1.96
N ASP A 32 11.37 -1.14 -2.16
CA ASP A 32 12.19 -0.02 -1.69
C ASP A 32 11.82 0.40 -0.26
N ILE A 33 10.54 0.25 0.12
CA ILE A 33 10.08 0.64 1.44
C ILE A 33 8.85 -0.18 1.88
N ILE A 34 8.76 -0.44 3.18
CA ILE A 34 7.60 -1.08 3.81
C ILE A 34 6.68 -0.02 4.41
N VAL A 35 5.38 -0.23 4.32
CA VAL A 35 4.37 0.56 5.06
C VAL A 35 3.67 -0.32 6.07
N SER A 36 3.71 0.07 7.34
CA SER A 36 3.02 -0.63 8.44
C SER A 36 2.49 0.36 9.46
N ILE A 37 1.18 0.32 9.70
CA ILE A 37 0.49 1.26 10.60
C ILE A 37 -0.28 0.57 11.72
N ASP A 38 -0.39 -0.75 11.69
CA ASP A 38 -1.26 -1.50 12.59
C ASP A 38 -0.62 -1.74 13.96
N VAL A 39 -1.25 -1.19 14.99
CA VAL A 39 -0.82 -1.32 16.41
C VAL A 39 -0.91 -2.76 16.91
N LYS A 40 -1.80 -3.57 16.35
CA LYS A 40 -2.13 -4.91 16.85
C LYS A 40 -1.56 -6.05 16.02
N LYS A 41 -0.97 -5.72 14.87
CA LYS A 41 -0.51 -6.74 13.94
C LYS A 41 0.65 -7.53 14.52
N ARG A 42 0.54 -8.85 14.45
CA ARG A 42 1.65 -9.74 14.79
C ARG A 42 2.76 -9.54 13.77
N LEU A 43 4.00 -9.59 14.24
CA LEU A 43 5.22 -9.48 13.44
C LEU A 43 5.38 -10.58 12.37
N SER A 44 4.49 -11.58 12.37
CA SER A 44 4.56 -12.78 11.51
C SER A 44 4.65 -12.51 9.99
N HIS A 45 4.41 -11.29 9.55
CA HIS A 45 4.59 -10.88 8.16
C HIS A 45 5.98 -10.30 7.88
N LEU A 46 6.74 -9.94 8.91
CA LEU A 46 7.99 -9.22 8.85
C LEU A 46 9.10 -9.91 9.68
N GLU A 47 8.92 -11.21 9.97
CA GLU A 47 9.90 -12.03 10.72
C GLU A 47 11.15 -12.38 9.89
N ASP A 48 11.09 -12.23 8.57
CA ASP A 48 12.23 -12.47 7.69
C ASP A 48 13.33 -11.42 7.96
N GLU A 49 14.56 -11.87 8.16
CA GLU A 49 15.70 -11.00 8.47
C GLU A 49 15.92 -9.90 7.43
N ARG A 50 15.54 -10.13 6.17
CA ARG A 50 15.59 -9.13 5.11
C ARG A 50 14.72 -7.91 5.39
N CYS A 51 13.68 -8.05 6.23
CA CYS A 51 12.84 -6.94 6.66
C CYS A 51 13.52 -6.05 7.70
N HIS A 52 14.49 -6.57 8.46
CA HIS A 52 15.07 -5.89 9.63
C HIS A 52 15.92 -4.67 9.25
N THR A 53 16.40 -4.58 8.03
CA THR A 53 17.16 -3.44 7.51
C THR A 53 16.38 -2.58 6.52
N SER A 54 15.16 -2.98 6.19
CA SER A 54 14.33 -2.28 5.20
C SER A 54 13.88 -0.91 5.72
N PRO A 55 13.92 0.15 4.90
CA PRO A 55 13.26 1.40 5.23
C PRO A 55 11.76 1.21 5.45
N MET A 56 11.18 2.00 6.35
CA MET A 56 9.76 1.86 6.69
C MET A 56 9.04 3.17 6.90
N PHE A 57 7.83 3.27 6.38
CA PHE A 57 6.81 4.19 6.88
C PHE A 57 6.05 3.51 8.02
N VAL A 58 6.05 4.12 9.19
CA VAL A 58 5.46 3.54 10.41
C VAL A 58 4.48 4.48 11.07
N GLY A 59 3.34 3.96 11.48
CA GLY A 59 2.40 4.71 12.30
C GLY A 59 2.98 5.01 13.68
N VAL A 60 2.78 6.22 14.19
CA VAL A 60 3.25 6.62 15.54
C VAL A 60 2.68 5.78 16.69
N THR A 61 1.69 4.95 16.40
CA THR A 61 1.05 4.03 17.33
C THR A 61 1.51 2.58 17.13
N SER A 62 2.47 2.31 16.25
CA SER A 62 2.99 0.96 16.00
C SER A 62 3.69 0.37 17.22
N ARG A 63 3.73 -0.96 17.34
CA ARG A 63 4.33 -1.64 18.49
C ARG A 63 5.83 -1.44 18.58
N ASN A 64 6.33 -1.15 19.77
CA ASN A 64 7.77 -0.94 20.03
C ASN A 64 8.61 -2.17 19.67
N GLU A 65 8.15 -3.39 20.01
CA GLU A 65 8.86 -4.65 19.71
C GLU A 65 9.23 -4.79 18.23
N PHE A 66 8.34 -4.35 17.35
CA PHE A 66 8.59 -4.35 15.92
C PHE A 66 9.62 -3.28 15.52
N LEU A 67 9.52 -2.10 16.14
CA LEU A 67 10.40 -0.98 15.85
C LEU A 67 11.84 -1.22 16.35
N GLU A 68 11.99 -1.98 17.43
CA GLU A 68 13.30 -2.36 18.00
C GLU A 68 14.02 -3.38 17.12
N GLN A 69 13.30 -4.33 16.54
CA GLN A 69 13.88 -5.35 15.66
C GLN A 69 14.32 -4.80 14.29
N ASN A 70 13.66 -3.77 13.80
CA ASN A 70 14.04 -3.16 12.54
C ASN A 70 15.06 -2.05 12.76
N THR A 71 16.25 -2.17 12.16
CA THR A 71 17.32 -1.17 12.19
C THR A 71 17.31 -0.23 11.01
N GLY A 72 16.45 -0.48 10.01
CA GLY A 72 16.26 0.36 8.85
C GLY A 72 15.71 1.75 9.20
N ARG A 73 15.79 2.65 8.24
CA ARG A 73 15.27 4.02 8.38
C ARG A 73 13.76 4.01 8.64
N LYS A 74 13.31 4.75 9.64
CA LYS A 74 11.90 4.91 9.98
C LYS A 74 11.41 6.29 9.64
N ILE A 75 10.32 6.37 8.88
CA ILE A 75 9.61 7.60 8.54
C ILE A 75 8.23 7.52 9.22
N TRP A 76 7.98 8.45 10.13
CA TRP A 76 6.80 8.40 10.98
C TRP A 76 5.56 8.96 10.29
N ILE A 77 4.47 8.21 10.33
CA ILE A 77 3.15 8.61 9.83
C ILE A 77 2.26 8.97 11.02
N ILE A 78 1.70 10.17 11.00
CA ILE A 78 0.75 10.62 12.01
C ILE A 78 -0.66 10.27 11.53
N THR A 79 -1.18 9.16 12.04
CA THR A 79 -2.50 8.63 11.65
C THR A 79 -3.61 8.96 12.65
N SER A 80 -3.32 9.63 13.77
CA SER A 80 -4.34 9.94 14.77
C SER A 80 -4.56 11.44 14.93
N GLY A 81 -5.83 11.87 14.95
CA GLY A 81 -6.19 13.26 15.18
C GLY A 81 -5.75 13.81 16.54
N PHE A 82 -5.52 12.96 17.53
CA PHE A 82 -4.94 13.34 18.81
C PHE A 82 -3.46 13.71 18.65
N MET A 83 -2.68 12.87 17.98
CA MET A 83 -1.27 13.15 17.71
C MET A 83 -1.09 14.38 16.84
N SER A 84 -1.95 14.60 15.85
CA SER A 84 -1.91 15.80 15.02
C SER A 84 -2.07 17.09 15.85
N LYS A 85 -2.95 17.09 16.86
CA LYS A 85 -3.11 18.23 17.78
C LYS A 85 -1.87 18.45 18.65
N ILE A 86 -1.20 17.39 19.10
CA ILE A 86 0.05 17.50 19.85
C ILE A 86 1.12 18.12 18.97
N TYR A 87 1.33 17.61 17.76
CA TYR A 87 2.34 18.13 16.83
C TYR A 87 2.10 19.60 16.49
N SER A 88 0.83 19.98 16.21
CA SER A 88 0.46 21.39 15.99
C SER A 88 0.80 22.27 17.19
N LYS A 89 0.55 21.80 18.41
CA LYS A 89 0.84 22.54 19.65
C LYS A 89 2.35 22.85 19.79
N TYR A 90 3.19 21.98 19.32
CA TYR A 90 4.66 22.14 19.34
C TYR A 90 5.22 22.77 18.07
N GLY A 91 4.37 23.29 17.16
CA GLY A 91 4.79 23.93 15.92
C GLY A 91 5.40 22.97 14.90
N LEU A 92 5.26 21.67 15.08
CA LEU A 92 5.77 20.66 14.16
C LEU A 92 4.85 20.56 12.95
N LYS A 93 5.43 20.66 11.75
CA LYS A 93 4.70 20.47 10.49
C LYS A 93 4.53 18.98 10.22
N TYR A 94 3.33 18.58 9.88
CA TYR A 94 3.02 17.23 9.41
C TYR A 94 2.07 17.32 8.21
N PRO A 95 2.14 16.36 7.28
CA PRO A 95 1.25 16.38 6.13
C PRO A 95 -0.20 16.13 6.54
N ASN A 96 -1.14 16.72 5.80
CA ASN A 96 -2.56 16.44 5.96
C ASN A 96 -2.83 15.00 5.50
N TRP A 97 -3.11 14.12 6.45
CA TRP A 97 -3.26 12.69 6.23
C TRP A 97 -4.73 12.29 6.29
N VAL A 98 -5.30 11.91 5.16
CA VAL A 98 -6.69 11.43 5.09
C VAL A 98 -6.71 9.94 5.32
N GLN A 99 -7.12 9.51 6.51
CA GLN A 99 -7.17 8.08 6.85
C GLN A 99 -8.25 7.35 6.05
N GLY A 100 -7.86 6.25 5.41
CA GLY A 100 -8.79 5.36 4.70
C GLY A 100 -9.08 4.06 5.43
N GLY A 101 -8.32 3.75 6.50
CA GLY A 101 -8.54 2.60 7.37
C GLY A 101 -7.82 1.31 6.92
N SER A 102 -7.01 1.34 5.88
CA SER A 102 -6.15 0.24 5.48
C SER A 102 -4.72 0.71 5.21
N VAL A 103 -3.74 -0.19 5.33
CA VAL A 103 -2.33 0.12 5.02
C VAL A 103 -2.17 0.58 3.57
N ALA A 104 -2.96 0.04 2.64
CA ALA A 104 -2.92 0.44 1.24
C ALA A 104 -3.39 1.88 1.01
N THR A 105 -4.35 2.39 1.81
CA THR A 105 -4.76 3.80 1.76
C THR A 105 -3.67 4.73 2.26
N ASP A 106 -2.87 4.29 3.22
CA ASP A 106 -1.71 5.06 3.68
C ASP A 106 -0.57 5.02 2.66
N ALA A 107 -0.33 3.88 1.99
CA ALA A 107 0.62 3.79 0.88
C ALA A 107 0.24 4.76 -0.27
N PHE A 108 -1.06 4.89 -0.57
CA PHE A 108 -1.55 5.87 -1.54
C PHE A 108 -1.30 7.32 -1.09
N ASN A 109 -1.58 7.64 0.17
CA ASN A 109 -1.26 8.95 0.75
C ASN A 109 0.24 9.26 0.65
N ILE A 110 1.11 8.28 0.89
CA ILE A 110 2.56 8.44 0.73
C ILE A 110 2.88 8.83 -0.72
N ALA A 111 2.38 8.10 -1.70
CA ALA A 111 2.60 8.39 -3.11
C ALA A 111 2.11 9.81 -3.48
N LYS A 112 0.94 10.22 -2.98
CA LYS A 112 0.41 11.59 -3.15
C LYS A 112 1.35 12.65 -2.55
N HIS A 113 1.86 12.42 -1.33
CA HIS A 113 2.77 13.35 -0.66
C HIS A 113 4.15 13.41 -1.32
N LEU A 114 4.62 12.32 -1.89
CA LEU A 114 5.82 12.27 -2.73
C LEU A 114 5.63 12.94 -4.09
N LYS A 115 4.42 13.45 -4.38
CA LYS A 115 4.05 14.05 -5.67
C LYS A 115 4.33 13.13 -6.85
N SER A 116 4.05 11.84 -6.65
CA SER A 116 4.19 10.84 -7.70
C SER A 116 3.30 11.21 -8.88
N LYS A 117 3.84 11.17 -10.10
CA LYS A 117 3.04 11.38 -11.31
C LYS A 117 2.05 10.25 -11.54
N ARG A 118 2.34 9.08 -11.00
CA ARG A 118 1.57 7.86 -11.22
C ARG A 118 1.64 6.92 -10.04
N VAL A 119 0.54 6.22 -9.80
CA VAL A 119 0.46 5.06 -8.88
C VAL A 119 -0.08 3.87 -9.64
N ILE A 120 0.56 2.73 -9.48
CA ILE A 120 0.14 1.45 -10.06
C ILE A 120 -0.20 0.52 -8.89
N PHE A 121 -1.47 0.15 -8.77
CA PHE A 121 -1.92 -0.84 -7.80
C PHE A 121 -1.62 -2.25 -8.29
N VAL A 122 -1.06 -3.07 -7.40
CA VAL A 122 -0.78 -4.49 -7.64
C VAL A 122 -1.32 -5.29 -6.48
N GLY A 123 -2.21 -6.24 -6.74
CA GLY A 123 -2.83 -7.07 -5.71
C GLY A 123 -3.79 -6.33 -4.76
N GLN A 124 -4.43 -5.26 -5.24
CA GLN A 124 -5.43 -4.49 -4.49
C GLN A 124 -6.85 -4.99 -4.81
N ASP A 125 -7.11 -6.26 -4.55
CA ASP A 125 -8.34 -6.94 -4.98
C ASP A 125 -9.62 -6.35 -4.37
N LEU A 126 -9.63 -6.00 -3.10
CA LEU A 126 -10.80 -5.52 -2.32
C LEU A 126 -12.06 -6.38 -2.52
N ALA A 127 -11.88 -7.63 -2.88
CA ALA A 127 -12.90 -8.62 -3.17
C ALA A 127 -12.41 -10.04 -2.85
N TYR A 128 -13.33 -10.98 -2.80
CA TYR A 128 -13.01 -12.39 -2.66
C TYR A 128 -12.73 -13.00 -4.04
N MET A 129 -11.48 -13.34 -4.29
CA MET A 129 -11.07 -14.06 -5.49
C MET A 129 -11.23 -15.57 -5.27
N GLY A 130 -12.37 -16.12 -5.69
CA GLY A 130 -12.72 -17.52 -5.45
C GLY A 130 -12.88 -17.82 -3.95
N LYS A 131 -12.08 -18.76 -3.41
CA LYS A 131 -12.08 -19.15 -1.99
C LYS A 131 -11.05 -18.39 -1.12
N GLN A 132 -10.34 -17.42 -1.65
CA GLN A 132 -9.26 -16.71 -0.95
C GLN A 132 -9.64 -15.26 -0.65
N SER A 133 -9.23 -14.74 0.51
CA SER A 133 -9.45 -13.35 0.93
C SER A 133 -8.20 -12.47 0.85
N HIS A 134 -7.02 -13.07 0.73
CA HIS A 134 -5.72 -12.39 0.60
C HIS A 134 -4.72 -13.33 -0.07
N ALA A 135 -3.76 -12.78 -0.81
CA ALA A 135 -2.67 -13.55 -1.39
C ALA A 135 -1.92 -14.36 -0.30
N GLY A 136 -1.86 -15.68 -0.48
CA GLY A 136 -1.12 -16.58 0.42
C GLY A 136 -1.80 -16.93 1.74
N ARG A 137 -3.04 -16.54 1.99
CA ARG A 137 -3.84 -17.01 3.14
C ARG A 137 -4.81 -18.09 2.69
N GLY A 138 -4.91 -19.17 3.51
CA GLY A 138 -5.79 -20.32 3.26
C GLY A 138 -7.28 -20.00 3.15
N GLU A 139 -8.11 -21.04 3.09
CA GLU A 139 -9.56 -20.94 2.87
C GLU A 139 -10.26 -19.88 3.72
N VAL A 140 -11.14 -19.13 3.09
CA VAL A 140 -12.01 -18.17 3.78
C VAL A 140 -12.86 -18.91 4.77
N LYS A 141 -12.77 -18.56 6.05
CA LYS A 141 -13.74 -19.04 7.06
C LYS A 141 -15.14 -18.72 6.57
N LYS A 142 -16.06 -19.71 6.73
CA LYS A 142 -17.45 -19.57 6.31
C LYS A 142 -17.99 -18.20 6.72
N PHE A 143 -18.37 -17.40 5.73
CA PHE A 143 -18.90 -16.06 5.98
C PHE A 143 -20.22 -16.16 6.72
N VAL A 144 -20.31 -15.55 7.88
CA VAL A 144 -21.56 -15.44 8.66
C VAL A 144 -22.02 -13.97 8.51
N GLY A 145 -22.96 -13.72 7.58
CA GLY A 145 -23.49 -12.38 7.35
C GLY A 145 -24.16 -12.22 5.98
N LYS A 146 -24.62 -11.01 5.69
CA LYS A 146 -25.22 -10.67 4.38
C LYS A 146 -24.11 -10.59 3.33
N GLU A 147 -24.26 -11.31 2.24
CA GLU A 147 -23.34 -11.20 1.11
C GLU A 147 -23.47 -9.81 0.46
N ILE A 148 -22.35 -9.18 0.20
CA ILE A 148 -22.24 -7.87 -0.42
C ILE A 148 -21.50 -8.03 -1.73
N TYR A 149 -22.00 -7.39 -2.78
CA TYR A 149 -21.42 -7.41 -4.11
C TYR A 149 -21.08 -6.00 -4.56
N THR A 150 -20.07 -5.87 -5.40
CA THR A 150 -19.66 -4.64 -6.07
C THR A 150 -19.26 -4.93 -7.51
N GLU A 151 -19.15 -3.91 -8.34
CA GLU A 151 -18.63 -4.05 -9.70
C GLU A 151 -17.18 -4.56 -9.68
N ASP A 152 -16.88 -5.54 -10.54
CA ASP A 152 -15.51 -5.99 -10.78
C ASP A 152 -14.84 -5.21 -11.92
N ILE A 153 -13.55 -5.45 -12.12
CA ILE A 153 -12.77 -4.77 -13.18
C ILE A 153 -13.23 -5.12 -14.62
N TYR A 154 -14.03 -6.17 -14.79
CA TYR A 154 -14.53 -6.63 -16.09
C TYR A 154 -15.98 -6.21 -16.37
N GLY A 155 -16.60 -5.44 -15.46
CA GLY A 155 -18.01 -5.00 -15.56
C GLY A 155 -19.03 -6.02 -15.05
N GLY A 156 -18.56 -7.09 -14.40
CA GLY A 156 -19.40 -8.07 -13.69
C GLY A 156 -19.62 -7.69 -12.23
N GLN A 157 -19.94 -8.71 -11.42
CA GLN A 157 -20.15 -8.54 -9.98
C GLN A 157 -19.20 -9.47 -9.21
N VAL A 158 -18.55 -8.93 -8.20
CA VAL A 158 -17.66 -9.68 -7.32
C VAL A 158 -18.06 -9.52 -5.86
N ARG A 159 -17.93 -10.59 -5.08
CA ARG A 159 -18.24 -10.57 -3.65
C ARG A 159 -17.17 -9.78 -2.90
N THR A 160 -17.63 -8.85 -2.06
CA THR A 160 -16.79 -8.04 -1.18
C THR A 160 -17.32 -8.05 0.26
N ARG A 161 -16.85 -7.16 1.11
CA ARG A 161 -17.30 -6.98 2.50
C ARG A 161 -17.34 -5.48 2.86
N GLU A 162 -18.01 -5.13 3.96
CA GLU A 162 -18.28 -3.75 4.35
C GLU A 162 -17.03 -2.88 4.48
N ASP A 163 -16.00 -3.38 5.14
CA ASP A 163 -14.75 -2.62 5.30
C ASP A 163 -14.04 -2.40 3.96
N TRP A 164 -14.04 -3.39 3.05
CA TRP A 164 -13.48 -3.22 1.71
C TRP A 164 -14.29 -2.25 0.86
N ARG A 165 -15.61 -2.22 0.99
CA ARG A 165 -16.44 -1.19 0.35
C ARG A 165 -16.09 0.21 0.85
N THR A 166 -15.81 0.35 2.15
CA THR A 166 -15.34 1.63 2.71
C THR A 166 -14.02 2.05 2.08
N PHE A 167 -13.09 1.11 1.87
CA PHE A 167 -11.82 1.40 1.20
C PHE A 167 -12.00 1.76 -0.28
N LEU A 168 -12.89 1.06 -1.00
CA LEU A 168 -13.25 1.40 -2.38
C LEU A 168 -13.79 2.83 -2.49
N TYR A 169 -14.71 3.20 -1.59
CA TYR A 169 -15.27 4.55 -1.54
C TYR A 169 -14.19 5.59 -1.23
N TRP A 170 -13.28 5.29 -0.32
CA TRP A 170 -12.15 6.16 0.00
C TRP A 170 -11.25 6.38 -1.22
N PHE A 171 -10.84 5.31 -1.93
CA PHE A 171 -10.03 5.43 -3.14
C PHE A 171 -10.73 6.25 -4.20
N LYS A 172 -12.00 5.97 -4.49
CA LYS A 172 -12.82 6.76 -5.41
C LYS A 172 -12.77 8.26 -5.08
N THR A 173 -13.00 8.60 -3.82
CA THR A 173 -12.99 10.00 -3.36
C THR A 173 -11.62 10.64 -3.52
N MET A 174 -10.57 9.94 -3.08
CA MET A 174 -9.21 10.45 -3.16
C MET A 174 -8.71 10.62 -4.60
N ILE A 175 -9.07 9.69 -5.49
CA ILE A 175 -8.72 9.78 -6.92
C ILE A 175 -9.44 10.96 -7.57
N ALA A 176 -10.71 11.16 -7.25
CA ALA A 176 -11.47 12.31 -7.76
C ALA A 176 -10.88 13.66 -7.32
N GLU A 177 -10.38 13.74 -6.08
CA GLU A 177 -9.71 14.93 -5.54
C GLU A 177 -8.36 15.26 -6.20
N LEU A 178 -7.75 14.32 -6.91
CA LEU A 178 -6.49 14.56 -7.62
C LEU A 178 -6.66 15.45 -8.86
N HIS A 179 -7.87 15.60 -9.37
CA HIS A 179 -8.17 16.40 -10.57
C HIS A 179 -7.23 16.15 -11.77
N GLY A 180 -6.72 14.92 -11.87
CA GLY A 180 -5.78 14.51 -12.92
C GLY A 180 -4.31 14.83 -12.66
N GLU A 181 -3.96 15.36 -11.49
CA GLU A 181 -2.55 15.63 -11.13
C GLU A 181 -1.70 14.36 -10.98
N MET A 182 -2.34 13.22 -10.68
CA MET A 182 -1.69 11.92 -10.56
C MET A 182 -2.51 10.87 -11.31
N ASP A 183 -1.88 10.13 -12.19
CA ASP A 183 -2.47 9.02 -12.92
C ASP A 183 -2.54 7.78 -12.01
N VAL A 184 -3.71 7.16 -11.89
CA VAL A 184 -3.92 5.99 -11.04
C VAL A 184 -4.31 4.80 -11.91
N ILE A 185 -3.49 3.76 -11.85
CA ILE A 185 -3.63 2.54 -12.63
C ILE A 185 -3.96 1.37 -11.69
N ASP A 186 -4.95 0.59 -12.04
CA ASP A 186 -5.25 -0.68 -11.40
C ASP A 186 -4.72 -1.81 -12.27
N ALA A 187 -3.58 -2.36 -11.86
CA ALA A 187 -2.92 -3.50 -12.50
C ALA A 187 -3.06 -4.77 -11.64
N THR A 188 -4.12 -4.86 -10.84
CA THR A 188 -4.40 -6.02 -10.00
C THR A 188 -4.83 -7.24 -10.80
N GLU A 189 -5.43 -7.03 -11.99
CA GLU A 189 -5.90 -8.06 -12.94
C GLU A 189 -7.02 -8.95 -12.36
N GLY A 190 -7.78 -8.40 -11.40
CA GLY A 190 -8.92 -9.05 -10.76
C GLY A 190 -9.50 -8.17 -9.67
N GLY A 191 -10.52 -8.68 -8.96
CA GLY A 191 -11.10 -8.00 -7.82
C GLY A 191 -12.13 -6.93 -8.16
N ALA A 192 -12.41 -6.10 -7.16
CA ALA A 192 -13.36 -5.00 -7.25
C ALA A 192 -12.75 -3.82 -8.03
N LYS A 193 -13.55 -3.19 -8.87
CA LYS A 193 -13.14 -2.01 -9.62
C LYS A 193 -12.91 -0.82 -8.68
N ILE A 194 -11.73 -0.24 -8.74
CA ILE A 194 -11.39 1.02 -8.07
C ILE A 194 -11.81 2.15 -9.01
N GLU A 195 -12.95 2.79 -8.72
CA GLU A 195 -13.50 3.82 -9.57
C GLU A 195 -12.58 5.03 -9.69
N GLY A 196 -12.37 5.50 -10.93
CA GLY A 196 -11.45 6.59 -11.26
C GLY A 196 -10.03 6.10 -11.62
N SER A 197 -9.70 4.84 -11.39
CA SER A 197 -8.46 4.26 -11.90
C SER A 197 -8.61 3.77 -13.34
N ARG A 198 -7.50 3.73 -14.07
CA ARG A 198 -7.40 3.10 -15.37
C ARG A 198 -6.96 1.65 -15.22
N ILE A 199 -7.69 0.72 -15.82
CA ILE A 199 -7.39 -0.70 -15.75
C ILE A 199 -6.37 -1.05 -16.84
N MET A 200 -5.28 -1.70 -16.43
CA MET A 200 -4.24 -2.22 -17.31
C MET A 200 -3.74 -3.57 -16.76
N THR A 201 -3.11 -4.38 -17.60
CA THR A 201 -2.31 -5.50 -17.09
C THR A 201 -1.02 -4.97 -16.46
N LEU A 202 -0.42 -5.72 -15.55
CA LEU A 202 0.84 -5.34 -14.92
C LEU A 202 1.97 -5.21 -15.96
N ASN A 203 2.01 -6.10 -16.93
CA ASN A 203 2.99 -6.02 -18.03
C ASN A 203 2.84 -4.72 -18.83
N GLU A 204 1.63 -4.38 -19.28
CA GLU A 204 1.38 -3.12 -20.02
C GLU A 204 1.80 -1.91 -19.19
N ALA A 205 1.44 -1.87 -17.92
CA ALA A 205 1.79 -0.76 -17.04
C ALA A 205 3.32 -0.63 -16.84
N ILE A 206 4.03 -1.75 -16.72
CA ILE A 206 5.49 -1.75 -16.59
C ILE A 206 6.15 -1.32 -17.91
N ASP A 207 5.75 -1.90 -19.04
CA ASP A 207 6.33 -1.60 -20.34
C ASP A 207 6.14 -0.13 -20.74
N GLU A 208 4.97 0.45 -20.40
CA GLU A 208 4.65 1.84 -20.74
C GLU A 208 5.32 2.85 -19.80
N TYR A 209 5.43 2.53 -18.50
CA TYR A 209 5.79 3.55 -17.49
C TYR A 209 7.08 3.31 -16.73
N CYS A 210 7.57 2.07 -16.66
CA CYS A 210 8.79 1.76 -15.93
C CYS A 210 10.01 1.75 -16.89
N THR A 211 10.30 2.91 -17.49
CA THR A 211 11.32 3.04 -18.56
C THR A 211 12.65 3.60 -18.09
N GLY A 212 12.73 4.16 -16.86
CA GLY A 212 13.97 4.70 -16.27
C GLY A 212 14.70 3.66 -15.42
N ASN A 213 15.90 4.04 -14.98
CA ASN A 213 16.62 3.33 -13.91
C ASN A 213 16.95 4.34 -12.81
N PHE A 214 16.62 3.97 -11.57
CA PHE A 214 16.78 4.83 -10.41
C PHE A 214 17.39 4.04 -9.25
N ASP A 215 18.31 4.66 -8.51
CA ASP A 215 18.75 4.16 -7.22
C ASP A 215 17.90 4.79 -6.12
N PHE A 216 16.79 4.15 -5.80
CA PHE A 216 15.87 4.63 -4.76
C PHE A 216 16.50 4.54 -3.36
N LYS A 217 17.46 3.65 -3.15
CA LYS A 217 18.19 3.56 -1.89
C LYS A 217 19.04 4.81 -1.68
N GLU A 218 19.77 5.26 -2.69
CA GLU A 218 20.55 6.50 -2.63
C GLU A 218 19.64 7.70 -2.35
N ILE A 219 18.48 7.77 -3.00
CA ILE A 219 17.48 8.81 -2.76
C ILE A 219 17.00 8.79 -1.31
N LEU A 220 16.62 7.64 -0.78
CA LEU A 220 16.17 7.50 0.60
C LEU A 220 17.28 7.84 1.61
N ASP A 221 18.50 7.41 1.35
CA ASP A 221 19.67 7.67 2.22
C ASP A 221 20.06 9.17 2.22
N SER A 222 19.81 9.87 1.12
CA SER A 222 20.07 11.33 1.00
C SER A 222 19.11 12.20 1.82
N LEU A 223 17.95 11.68 2.20
CA LEU A 223 16.97 12.43 3.00
C LEU A 223 17.54 12.69 4.40
N LYS A 224 17.60 13.96 4.79
CA LYS A 224 18.07 14.35 6.13
C LYS A 224 17.05 13.97 7.20
N PRO A 225 17.50 13.54 8.39
CA PRO A 225 16.61 13.43 9.55
C PRO A 225 15.93 14.77 9.83
N THR A 226 14.67 14.71 10.23
CA THR A 226 13.87 15.91 10.55
C THR A 226 14.08 16.39 12.00
N PHE A 227 14.81 15.57 12.80
CA PHE A 227 15.12 15.84 14.20
C PHE A 227 16.59 15.52 14.49
#